data_70376ad23c38669a8f254982c9863a4a
#
_entry.id   70376ad23c38669a8f254982c9863a4a
#
_cell.length_a   1.000
_cell.length_b   1.000
_cell.length_c   1.000
_cell.angle_alpha   90.00
_cell.angle_beta   90.00
_cell.angle_gamma   90.00
#
_symmetry.space_group_name_H-M   'P 1'
#
loop_
_entity.id
_entity.type
_entity.pdbx_description
1 polymer ?
#
loop_
_entity_poly.entity_id
_entity_poly.type
_entity_poly.pdbx_seq_one_letter_code
_entity_poly.pdbx_strand_id
1 'polypeptide(L)'
;IDVVSSNPDSYKGKYITFDVRSIDKIQEDGDTVYYQAYTDTSYGNSVIIEAPKDTVPAVTTSDYAVVDGMINGTYSGTTIVGVDKDWAYIVADSITPSTYTDTFGKADATWDFADQIISQNGVDVQVTKVEFNSIETRFYVTVTNNSSDTFNVWSNDAKIVQGGQQYEETYNMDADYPELSTSLLPSATSSGVLVFPVVSQSELQLHIEGASDDWETEFQPFEFTLSN
;
A
#
# COMPACT_ATOMS: atom_id res chain seq x y z
N ILE A 1 4.45 -8.08 -16.59
CA ILE A 1 5.88 -8.40 -16.39
C ILE A 1 6.09 -9.89 -16.15
N ASP A 2 5.25 -10.60 -15.42
CA ASP A 2 5.42 -12.02 -15.06
C ASP A 2 5.59 -12.95 -16.28
N VAL A 3 4.79 -12.72 -17.33
CA VAL A 3 4.90 -13.48 -18.58
C VAL A 3 6.25 -13.21 -19.28
N VAL A 4 6.76 -11.99 -19.21
CA VAL A 4 8.07 -11.62 -19.74
C VAL A 4 9.17 -12.30 -18.93
N SER A 5 9.08 -12.27 -17.59
CA SER A 5 10.08 -12.87 -16.69
C SER A 5 10.22 -14.39 -16.89
N SER A 6 9.13 -15.07 -17.32
CA SER A 6 9.16 -16.50 -17.59
C SER A 6 9.82 -16.89 -18.93
N ASN A 7 9.87 -15.98 -19.90
CA ASN A 7 10.49 -16.22 -21.22
C ASN A 7 10.91 -14.90 -21.89
N PRO A 8 11.95 -14.21 -21.36
CA PRO A 8 12.31 -12.85 -21.79
C PRO A 8 12.68 -12.75 -23.28
N ASP A 9 13.37 -13.76 -23.81
CA ASP A 9 13.86 -13.74 -25.19
C ASP A 9 12.73 -13.76 -26.23
N SER A 10 11.58 -14.33 -25.89
CA SER A 10 10.39 -14.31 -26.76
C SER A 10 9.77 -12.90 -26.90
N TYR A 11 10.13 -12.00 -26.03
CA TYR A 11 9.62 -10.62 -26.01
C TYR A 11 10.69 -9.58 -26.37
N LYS A 12 11.89 -10.00 -26.71
CA LYS A 12 13.01 -9.11 -27.06
C LYS A 12 12.62 -8.12 -28.15
N GLY A 13 12.93 -6.83 -27.90
CA GLY A 13 12.60 -5.71 -28.77
C GLY A 13 11.19 -5.15 -28.61
N LYS A 14 10.36 -5.71 -27.71
CA LYS A 14 9.06 -5.13 -27.36
C LYS A 14 9.19 -4.17 -26.20
N TYR A 15 8.34 -3.13 -26.19
CA TYR A 15 8.24 -2.17 -25.10
C TYR A 15 7.28 -2.68 -24.03
N ILE A 16 7.58 -2.29 -22.77
CA ILE A 16 6.78 -2.61 -21.59
C ILE A 16 6.85 -1.48 -20.57
N THR A 17 5.71 -1.20 -19.93
CA THR A 17 5.61 -0.36 -18.74
C THR A 17 5.18 -1.24 -17.58
N PHE A 18 5.87 -1.17 -16.44
CA PHE A 18 5.57 -2.01 -15.27
C PHE A 18 6.05 -1.38 -13.97
N ASP A 19 5.43 -1.84 -12.88
CA ASP A 19 5.73 -1.38 -11.53
C ASP A 19 6.87 -2.20 -10.92
N VAL A 20 7.72 -1.53 -10.14
CA VAL A 20 8.82 -2.14 -9.39
C VAL A 20 8.92 -1.57 -7.98
N ARG A 21 9.57 -2.35 -7.11
CA ARG A 21 9.95 -1.94 -5.76
C ARG A 21 11.37 -2.34 -5.42
N SER A 22 11.92 -1.75 -4.35
CA SER A 22 13.25 -2.07 -3.81
C SER A 22 14.30 -2.10 -4.92
N ILE A 23 14.52 -0.91 -5.52
CA ILE A 23 15.42 -0.75 -6.66
C ILE A 23 16.83 -0.61 -6.15
N ASP A 24 17.65 -1.64 -6.30
CA ASP A 24 19.04 -1.65 -5.86
C ASP A 24 19.98 -1.43 -7.04
N LYS A 25 20.87 -0.43 -6.92
CA LYS A 25 21.98 -0.28 -7.86
C LYS A 25 23.00 -1.40 -7.63
N ILE A 26 23.20 -2.24 -8.65
CA ILE A 26 24.11 -3.39 -8.59
C ILE A 26 25.45 -3.13 -9.29
N GLN A 27 25.46 -2.28 -10.32
CA GLN A 27 26.65 -1.99 -11.12
C GLN A 27 26.54 -0.61 -11.77
N GLU A 28 27.71 -0.01 -12.07
CA GLU A 28 27.86 1.20 -12.86
C GLU A 28 28.99 0.98 -13.85
N ASP A 29 28.76 1.26 -15.13
CA ASP A 29 29.75 1.14 -16.21
C ASP A 29 29.63 2.34 -17.15
N GLY A 30 30.60 3.26 -17.04
CA GLY A 30 30.59 4.52 -17.76
C GLY A 30 29.37 5.37 -17.48
N ASP A 31 28.57 5.63 -18.52
CA ASP A 31 27.33 6.42 -18.44
C ASP A 31 26.07 5.56 -18.18
N THR A 32 26.25 4.27 -17.89
CA THR A 32 25.17 3.30 -17.69
C THR A 32 25.14 2.82 -16.25
N VAL A 33 23.94 2.68 -15.69
CA VAL A 33 23.69 2.11 -14.37
C VAL A 33 22.80 0.88 -14.51
N TYR A 34 23.13 -0.16 -13.76
CA TYR A 34 22.35 -1.39 -13.68
C TYR A 34 21.69 -1.48 -12.31
N TYR A 35 20.40 -1.79 -12.31
CA TYR A 35 19.59 -1.98 -11.13
C TYR A 35 19.03 -3.39 -11.10
N GLN A 36 18.92 -3.96 -9.93
CA GLN A 36 18.01 -5.07 -9.65
C GLN A 36 16.76 -4.50 -8.99
N ALA A 37 15.57 -4.86 -9.47
CA ALA A 37 14.31 -4.42 -8.89
C ALA A 37 13.32 -5.60 -8.82
N TYR A 38 12.43 -5.56 -7.84
CA TYR A 38 11.40 -6.59 -7.66
C TYR A 38 10.08 -6.16 -8.31
N THR A 39 9.39 -7.12 -8.91
CA THR A 39 8.13 -6.93 -9.65
C THR A 39 6.92 -7.44 -8.89
N ASP A 40 7.10 -7.89 -7.65
CA ASP A 40 6.04 -8.34 -6.75
C ASP A 40 6.33 -7.92 -5.30
N THR A 41 5.31 -7.96 -4.45
CA THR A 41 5.40 -7.58 -3.02
C THR A 41 6.07 -8.67 -2.16
N SER A 42 6.23 -9.89 -2.67
CA SER A 42 6.81 -11.03 -1.97
C SER A 42 8.32 -11.19 -2.17
N TYR A 43 8.94 -10.32 -3.00
CA TYR A 43 10.36 -10.42 -3.42
C TYR A 43 10.68 -11.73 -4.16
N GLY A 44 9.68 -12.37 -4.76
CA GLY A 44 9.84 -13.62 -5.51
C GLY A 44 10.43 -13.40 -6.89
N ASN A 45 9.95 -12.36 -7.58
CA ASN A 45 10.35 -12.04 -8.96
C ASN A 45 11.16 -10.75 -9.01
N SER A 46 12.30 -10.80 -9.68
CA SER A 46 13.15 -9.64 -9.92
C SER A 46 13.59 -9.55 -11.37
N VAL A 47 13.93 -8.35 -11.81
CA VAL A 47 14.43 -8.01 -13.15
C VAL A 47 15.75 -7.26 -13.05
N ILE A 48 16.52 -7.24 -14.12
CA ILE A 48 17.67 -6.37 -14.28
C ILE A 48 17.27 -5.21 -15.20
N ILE A 49 17.52 -3.99 -14.74
CA ILE A 49 17.21 -2.77 -15.48
C ILE A 49 18.50 -2.04 -15.77
N GLU A 50 18.78 -1.81 -17.06
CA GLU A 50 19.82 -0.91 -17.52
C GLU A 50 19.22 0.46 -17.80
N ALA A 51 19.86 1.52 -17.33
CA ALA A 51 19.43 2.88 -17.61
C ALA A 51 20.62 3.83 -17.78
N PRO A 52 20.51 4.87 -18.61
CA PRO A 52 21.50 5.94 -18.66
C PRO A 52 21.54 6.70 -17.33
N LYS A 53 22.75 7.00 -16.84
CA LYS A 53 22.99 7.61 -15.54
C LYS A 53 22.28 8.96 -15.35
N ASP A 54 22.17 9.73 -16.42
CA ASP A 54 21.60 11.09 -16.40
C ASP A 54 20.06 11.10 -16.50
N THR A 55 19.43 9.98 -16.81
CA THR A 55 17.97 9.88 -17.03
C THR A 55 17.23 9.27 -15.84
N VAL A 56 17.95 8.70 -14.88
CA VAL A 56 17.36 8.05 -13.72
C VAL A 56 17.41 9.00 -12.53
N PRO A 57 16.27 9.41 -11.95
CA PRO A 57 16.27 10.12 -10.68
C PRO A 57 16.96 9.27 -9.60
N ALA A 58 17.42 9.91 -8.53
CA ALA A 58 17.99 9.18 -7.39
C ALA A 58 16.90 8.32 -6.75
N VAL A 59 16.80 7.06 -7.21
CA VAL A 59 15.89 6.05 -6.65
C VAL A 59 16.62 5.36 -5.50
N THR A 60 15.97 5.25 -4.36
CA THR A 60 16.53 4.60 -3.17
C THR A 60 16.05 3.15 -3.06
N THR A 61 16.75 2.34 -2.26
CA THR A 61 16.47 0.91 -2.09
C THR A 61 15.08 0.57 -1.57
N SER A 62 14.37 1.55 -0.99
CA SER A 62 13.00 1.37 -0.47
C SER A 62 11.92 1.94 -1.40
N ASP A 63 12.30 2.54 -2.51
CA ASP A 63 11.37 3.27 -3.36
C ASP A 63 10.56 2.34 -4.25
N TYR A 64 9.37 2.82 -4.58
CA TYR A 64 8.52 2.32 -5.65
C TYR A 64 8.75 3.14 -6.91
N ALA A 65 8.69 2.51 -8.07
CA ALA A 65 8.76 3.22 -9.33
C ALA A 65 7.98 2.53 -10.44
N VAL A 66 7.67 3.32 -11.47
CA VAL A 66 7.19 2.82 -12.75
C VAL A 66 8.38 2.84 -13.73
N VAL A 67 8.64 1.71 -14.36
CA VAL A 67 9.68 1.55 -15.38
C VAL A 67 9.02 1.49 -16.75
N ASP A 68 9.49 2.31 -17.68
CA ASP A 68 9.14 2.25 -19.08
C ASP A 68 10.40 1.95 -19.90
N GLY A 69 10.37 0.92 -20.75
CA GLY A 69 11.55 0.50 -21.47
C GLY A 69 11.36 -0.68 -22.42
N MET A 70 12.44 -1.07 -23.06
CA MET A 70 12.48 -2.16 -24.03
C MET A 70 13.04 -3.43 -23.40
N ILE A 71 12.37 -4.55 -23.64
CA ILE A 71 12.84 -5.88 -23.24
C ILE A 71 14.03 -6.25 -24.11
N ASN A 72 15.18 -6.49 -23.47
CA ASN A 72 16.44 -6.87 -24.17
C ASN A 72 16.77 -8.36 -24.07
N GLY A 73 15.81 -9.18 -23.63
CA GLY A 73 15.97 -10.63 -23.50
C GLY A 73 16.42 -11.03 -22.11
N THR A 74 17.29 -12.00 -22.01
CA THR A 74 17.76 -12.61 -20.77
C THR A 74 19.10 -12.01 -20.32
N TYR A 75 19.22 -11.67 -19.04
CA TYR A 75 20.49 -11.35 -18.36
C TYR A 75 20.87 -12.54 -17.47
N SER A 76 22.01 -13.17 -17.75
CA SER A 76 22.55 -14.27 -16.95
C SER A 76 23.62 -13.76 -15.99
N GLY A 77 23.54 -14.12 -14.74
CA GLY A 77 24.51 -13.71 -13.72
C GLY A 77 24.43 -14.58 -12.48
N THR A 78 25.25 -14.24 -11.47
CA THR A 78 25.32 -14.98 -10.22
C THR A 78 24.78 -14.12 -9.09
N THR A 79 23.88 -14.65 -8.26
CA THR A 79 23.33 -13.98 -7.09
C THR A 79 24.41 -13.76 -6.02
N ILE A 80 24.16 -12.88 -5.04
CA ILE A 80 25.07 -12.63 -3.91
C ILE A 80 25.36 -13.87 -3.07
N VAL A 81 24.51 -14.90 -3.14
CA VAL A 81 24.71 -16.20 -2.47
C VAL A 81 25.39 -17.24 -3.36
N GLY A 82 25.88 -16.84 -4.54
CA GLY A 82 26.67 -17.70 -5.43
C GLY A 82 25.85 -18.66 -6.31
N VAL A 83 24.57 -18.39 -6.52
CA VAL A 83 23.69 -19.21 -7.39
C VAL A 83 23.52 -18.51 -8.73
N ASP A 84 23.74 -19.23 -9.82
CA ASP A 84 23.49 -18.73 -11.17
C ASP A 84 21.98 -18.56 -11.39
N LYS A 85 21.59 -17.43 -11.95
CA LYS A 85 20.20 -17.08 -12.22
C LYS A 85 20.10 -16.26 -13.52
N ASP A 86 18.99 -16.48 -14.21
CA ASP A 86 18.57 -15.70 -15.36
C ASP A 86 17.46 -14.73 -14.94
N TRP A 87 17.55 -13.50 -15.43
CA TRP A 87 16.55 -12.45 -15.21
C TRP A 87 16.04 -11.90 -16.53
N ALA A 88 14.82 -11.37 -16.54
CA ALA A 88 14.39 -10.49 -17.60
C ALA A 88 15.26 -9.22 -17.58
N TYR A 89 15.76 -8.85 -18.76
CA TYR A 89 16.64 -7.70 -18.95
C TYR A 89 15.91 -6.60 -19.68
N ILE A 90 15.81 -5.44 -19.05
CA ILE A 90 15.09 -4.27 -19.54
C ILE A 90 16.07 -3.11 -19.73
N VAL A 91 16.05 -2.50 -20.90
CA VAL A 91 16.72 -1.22 -21.16
C VAL A 91 15.68 -0.14 -20.97
N ALA A 92 15.79 0.61 -19.86
CA ALA A 92 14.82 1.61 -19.48
C ALA A 92 15.01 2.91 -20.27
N ASP A 93 13.92 3.45 -20.79
CA ASP A 93 13.83 4.81 -21.29
C ASP A 93 13.56 5.79 -20.14
N SER A 94 12.81 5.34 -19.13
CA SER A 94 12.56 6.10 -17.90
C SER A 94 12.32 5.19 -16.69
N ILE A 95 12.70 5.70 -15.49
CA ILE A 95 12.32 5.17 -14.19
C ILE A 95 11.72 6.33 -13.40
N THR A 96 10.41 6.27 -13.16
CA THR A 96 9.66 7.35 -12.49
C THR A 96 9.33 6.92 -11.06
N PRO A 97 9.84 7.64 -10.03
CA PRO A 97 9.47 7.37 -8.64
C PRO A 97 7.95 7.37 -8.44
N SER A 98 7.46 6.49 -7.61
CA SER A 98 6.05 6.29 -7.35
C SER A 98 5.82 5.97 -5.87
N THR A 99 4.57 5.62 -5.52
CA THR A 99 4.17 5.20 -4.17
C THR A 99 3.65 3.77 -4.20
N TYR A 100 3.54 3.14 -3.02
CA TYR A 100 2.89 1.84 -2.92
C TYR A 100 1.46 1.89 -3.47
N THR A 101 0.69 2.92 -3.12
CA THR A 101 -0.71 3.07 -3.54
C THR A 101 -0.90 3.29 -5.04
N ASP A 102 0.08 3.87 -5.71
CA ASP A 102 0.02 4.11 -7.15
C ASP A 102 0.58 2.94 -7.97
N THR A 103 1.21 1.96 -7.32
CA THR A 103 1.79 0.76 -7.93
C THR A 103 1.06 -0.49 -7.43
N PHE A 104 1.65 -1.22 -6.49
CA PHE A 104 1.14 -2.52 -6.00
C PHE A 104 -0.15 -2.39 -5.17
N GLY A 105 -0.31 -1.27 -4.47
CA GLY A 105 -1.50 -0.99 -3.65
C GLY A 105 -2.65 -0.31 -4.39
N LYS A 106 -2.62 -0.21 -5.72
CA LYS A 106 -3.64 0.46 -6.51
C LYS A 106 -5.03 -0.13 -6.25
N ALA A 107 -6.01 0.73 -6.00
CA ALA A 107 -7.38 0.31 -5.76
C ALA A 107 -8.04 -0.20 -7.06
N ASP A 108 -8.67 -1.37 -6.99
CA ASP A 108 -9.53 -1.92 -8.05
C ASP A 108 -10.94 -1.32 -8.00
N ALA A 109 -11.39 -0.97 -6.78
CA ALA A 109 -12.67 -0.30 -6.56
C ALA A 109 -12.59 0.63 -5.34
N THR A 110 -13.40 1.68 -5.36
CA THR A 110 -13.48 2.68 -4.30
C THR A 110 -14.94 2.98 -3.98
N TRP A 111 -15.28 3.02 -2.70
CA TRP A 111 -16.54 3.54 -2.18
C TRP A 111 -16.26 4.85 -1.43
N ASP A 112 -16.88 5.93 -1.84
CA ASP A 112 -16.75 7.23 -1.20
C ASP A 112 -18.01 7.54 -0.37
N PHE A 113 -17.81 8.03 0.86
CA PHE A 113 -18.89 8.33 1.79
C PHE A 113 -18.82 9.79 2.27
N ALA A 114 -19.91 10.53 2.11
CA ALA A 114 -20.03 11.89 2.63
C ALA A 114 -20.56 11.93 4.08
N ASP A 115 -21.47 10.99 4.43
CA ASP A 115 -22.31 11.08 5.61
C ASP A 115 -22.18 9.88 6.57
N GLN A 116 -21.14 9.07 6.44
CA GLN A 116 -20.89 7.95 7.35
C GLN A 116 -20.18 8.46 8.62
N ILE A 117 -20.93 9.13 9.49
CA ILE A 117 -20.46 9.73 10.74
C ILE A 117 -21.29 9.19 11.90
N ILE A 118 -20.62 8.76 12.97
CA ILE A 118 -21.23 8.43 14.26
C ILE A 118 -20.67 9.36 15.32
N SER A 119 -21.57 10.05 16.03
CA SER A 119 -21.23 11.01 17.08
C SER A 119 -21.66 10.49 18.45
N GLN A 120 -20.76 10.49 19.42
CA GLN A 120 -21.05 10.14 20.81
C GLN A 120 -20.28 11.09 21.75
N ASN A 121 -20.95 11.70 22.72
CA ASN A 121 -20.33 12.49 23.78
C ASN A 121 -19.30 13.55 23.31
N GLY A 122 -19.54 14.16 22.13
CA GLY A 122 -18.64 15.15 21.55
C GLY A 122 -17.48 14.54 20.74
N VAL A 123 -17.45 13.24 20.53
CA VAL A 123 -16.50 12.57 19.63
C VAL A 123 -17.22 12.13 18.37
N ASP A 124 -16.66 12.50 17.22
CA ASP A 124 -17.14 12.11 15.90
C ASP A 124 -16.15 11.12 15.29
N VAL A 125 -16.64 9.96 14.87
CA VAL A 125 -15.90 9.00 14.05
C VAL A 125 -16.55 8.96 12.67
N GLN A 126 -15.77 9.18 11.63
CA GLN A 126 -16.23 9.20 10.24
C GLN A 126 -15.45 8.21 9.39
N VAL A 127 -16.16 7.43 8.58
CA VAL A 127 -15.59 6.68 7.45
C VAL A 127 -15.79 7.50 6.19
N THR A 128 -14.71 7.92 5.55
CA THR A 128 -14.76 8.77 4.35
C THR A 128 -14.67 7.96 3.06
N LYS A 129 -13.96 6.82 3.11
CA LYS A 129 -13.69 6.02 1.92
C LYS A 129 -13.37 4.58 2.30
N VAL A 130 -13.74 3.63 1.44
CA VAL A 130 -13.23 2.25 1.45
C VAL A 130 -12.63 1.93 0.09
N GLU A 131 -11.42 1.40 0.06
CA GLU A 131 -10.74 0.93 -1.13
C GLU A 131 -10.51 -0.57 -1.08
N PHE A 132 -10.70 -1.22 -2.22
CA PHE A 132 -10.52 -2.66 -2.39
C PHE A 132 -9.47 -2.91 -3.46
N ASN A 133 -8.57 -3.85 -3.19
CA ASN A 133 -7.67 -4.39 -4.19
C ASN A 133 -7.43 -5.89 -3.95
N SER A 134 -6.54 -6.50 -4.73
CA SER A 134 -6.25 -7.94 -4.64
C SER A 134 -5.34 -8.33 -3.46
N ILE A 135 -4.88 -7.36 -2.64
CA ILE A 135 -3.92 -7.56 -1.54
C ILE A 135 -4.58 -7.28 -0.20
N GLU A 136 -5.43 -6.24 -0.12
CA GLU A 136 -5.99 -5.70 1.11
C GLU A 136 -7.27 -4.92 0.88
N THR A 137 -7.98 -4.61 1.96
CA THR A 137 -9.09 -3.66 1.98
C THR A 137 -8.76 -2.53 2.95
N ARG A 138 -8.92 -1.27 2.54
CA ARG A 138 -8.52 -0.08 3.30
C ARG A 138 -9.70 0.78 3.65
N PHE A 139 -9.80 1.19 4.91
CA PHE A 139 -10.81 2.11 5.41
C PHE A 139 -10.13 3.42 5.81
N TYR A 140 -10.57 4.51 5.22
CA TYR A 140 -10.12 5.85 5.54
C TYR A 140 -11.02 6.42 6.62
N VAL A 141 -10.46 6.60 7.82
CA VAL A 141 -11.18 7.00 9.02
C VAL A 141 -10.67 8.33 9.52
N THR A 142 -11.59 9.20 9.95
CA THR A 142 -11.28 10.45 10.64
C THR A 142 -11.99 10.45 11.99
N VAL A 143 -11.26 10.77 13.05
CA VAL A 143 -11.79 10.94 14.40
C VAL A 143 -11.58 12.39 14.82
N THR A 144 -12.64 13.05 15.28
CA THR A 144 -12.62 14.42 15.81
C THR A 144 -13.10 14.40 17.24
N ASN A 145 -12.27 14.86 18.16
CA ASN A 145 -12.60 14.98 19.58
C ASN A 145 -13.02 16.42 19.91
N ASN A 146 -14.32 16.68 19.97
CA ASN A 146 -14.89 17.96 20.40
C ASN A 146 -15.27 17.95 21.90
N SER A 147 -14.94 16.88 22.65
CA SER A 147 -15.19 16.80 24.09
C SER A 147 -14.17 17.62 24.91
N SER A 148 -14.34 17.69 26.21
CA SER A 148 -13.41 18.36 27.13
C SER A 148 -12.22 17.48 27.55
N ASP A 149 -12.30 16.18 27.30
CA ASP A 149 -11.34 15.17 27.80
C ASP A 149 -10.63 14.47 26.67
N THR A 150 -9.50 13.86 26.96
CA THR A 150 -8.78 13.05 25.96
C THR A 150 -9.62 11.83 25.59
N PHE A 151 -9.73 11.56 24.28
CA PHE A 151 -10.36 10.36 23.75
C PHE A 151 -9.31 9.39 23.20
N ASN A 152 -9.37 8.14 23.63
CA ASN A 152 -8.48 7.07 23.20
C ASN A 152 -9.20 6.18 22.18
N VAL A 153 -8.61 6.02 21.00
CA VAL A 153 -9.13 5.16 19.92
C VAL A 153 -8.34 3.87 19.90
N TRP A 154 -9.03 2.74 19.89
CA TRP A 154 -8.39 1.42 19.79
C TRP A 154 -8.39 0.94 18.33
N SER A 155 -7.65 1.65 17.49
CA SER A 155 -7.60 1.39 16.04
C SER A 155 -7.07 0.00 15.71
N ASN A 156 -6.10 -0.49 16.47
CA ASN A 156 -5.50 -1.82 16.28
C ASN A 156 -6.45 -2.97 16.68
N ASP A 157 -7.53 -2.67 17.41
CA ASP A 157 -8.57 -3.62 17.78
C ASP A 157 -9.80 -3.51 16.87
N ALA A 158 -9.74 -2.67 15.83
CA ALA A 158 -10.82 -2.52 14.86
C ALA A 158 -11.11 -3.84 14.13
N LYS A 159 -12.38 -4.06 13.82
CA LYS A 159 -12.84 -5.29 13.18
C LYS A 159 -13.79 -4.99 12.04
N ILE A 160 -13.79 -5.84 11.03
CA ILE A 160 -14.87 -5.84 10.03
C ILE A 160 -15.58 -7.18 10.04
N VAL A 161 -16.88 -7.15 9.71
CA VAL A 161 -17.70 -8.35 9.52
C VAL A 161 -18.32 -8.31 8.14
N GLN A 162 -18.15 -9.40 7.38
CA GLN A 162 -18.77 -9.57 6.08
C GLN A 162 -19.29 -11.01 5.93
N GLY A 163 -20.57 -11.17 5.57
CA GLY A 163 -21.18 -12.48 5.38
C GLY A 163 -21.14 -13.38 6.63
N GLY A 164 -21.08 -12.78 7.84
CA GLY A 164 -20.96 -13.49 9.11
C GLY A 164 -19.52 -13.90 9.48
N GLN A 165 -18.53 -13.56 8.66
CA GLN A 165 -17.10 -13.76 8.94
C GLN A 165 -16.50 -12.46 9.49
N GLN A 166 -15.79 -12.54 10.62
CA GLN A 166 -15.00 -11.45 11.19
C GLN A 166 -13.58 -11.48 10.68
N TYR A 167 -13.03 -10.28 10.46
CA TYR A 167 -11.63 -10.05 10.11
C TYR A 167 -11.06 -8.99 11.07
N GLU A 168 -9.83 -9.20 11.51
CA GLU A 168 -9.08 -8.28 12.35
C GLU A 168 -8.29 -7.28 11.48
N GLU A 169 -8.01 -6.12 12.04
CA GLU A 169 -7.10 -5.15 11.44
C GLU A 169 -5.71 -5.78 11.24
N THR A 170 -5.05 -5.41 10.16
CA THR A 170 -3.71 -5.88 9.79
C THR A 170 -2.80 -4.69 9.52
N TYR A 171 -1.50 -4.91 9.58
CA TYR A 171 -0.51 -3.87 9.27
C TYR A 171 0.21 -4.20 7.95
N ASN A 172 0.22 -3.24 7.02
CA ASN A 172 0.98 -3.37 5.79
C ASN A 172 2.30 -2.60 5.90
N MET A 173 3.40 -3.34 6.13
CA MET A 173 4.75 -2.75 6.28
C MET A 173 5.31 -2.17 4.97
N ASP A 174 4.71 -2.50 3.83
CA ASP A 174 5.13 -2.04 2.52
C ASP A 174 4.47 -0.71 2.12
N ALA A 175 3.45 -0.30 2.87
CA ALA A 175 2.70 0.92 2.62
C ALA A 175 2.99 1.97 3.70
N ASP A 176 3.19 3.21 3.25
CA ASP A 176 3.36 4.38 4.13
C ASP A 176 1.99 5.05 4.35
N TYR A 177 1.06 4.29 4.93
CA TYR A 177 -0.27 4.82 5.23
C TYR A 177 -0.24 5.74 6.45
N PRO A 178 -1.01 6.85 6.42
CA PRO A 178 -1.18 7.67 7.62
C PRO A 178 -1.83 6.84 8.74
N GLU A 179 -1.22 6.86 9.91
CA GLU A 179 -1.74 6.17 11.08
C GLU A 179 -2.79 7.03 11.81
N LEU A 180 -3.84 6.40 12.26
CA LEU A 180 -4.81 7.02 13.14
C LEU A 180 -4.20 7.19 14.54
N SER A 181 -4.20 8.41 15.08
CA SER A 181 -3.71 8.65 16.45
C SER A 181 -4.54 7.86 17.46
N THR A 182 -3.88 7.14 18.34
CA THR A 182 -4.53 6.34 19.39
C THR A 182 -5.04 7.18 20.57
N SER A 183 -4.61 8.45 20.68
CA SER A 183 -5.02 9.37 21.75
C SER A 183 -5.20 10.78 21.19
N LEU A 184 -6.41 11.33 21.30
CA LEU A 184 -6.77 12.64 20.81
C LEU A 184 -7.09 13.59 21.96
N LEU A 185 -6.33 14.65 22.07
CA LEU A 185 -6.63 15.76 22.99
C LEU A 185 -7.94 16.46 22.62
N PRO A 186 -8.55 17.23 23.55
CA PRO A 186 -9.69 18.09 23.25
C PRO A 186 -9.45 18.98 22.01
N SER A 187 -10.43 19.08 21.14
CA SER A 187 -10.42 19.84 19.88
C SER A 187 -9.42 19.31 18.81
N ALA A 188 -8.84 18.12 19.00
CA ALA A 188 -7.98 17.49 18.01
C ALA A 188 -8.76 16.66 16.99
N THR A 189 -8.20 16.57 15.79
CA THR A 189 -8.66 15.67 14.72
C THR A 189 -7.48 14.82 14.24
N SER A 190 -7.73 13.53 14.00
CA SER A 190 -6.79 12.61 13.40
C SER A 190 -7.46 11.86 12.25
N SER A 191 -6.72 11.68 11.16
CA SER A 191 -7.15 10.85 10.03
C SER A 191 -6.11 9.79 9.78
N GLY A 192 -6.57 8.57 9.44
CA GLY A 192 -5.68 7.45 9.20
C GLY A 192 -6.35 6.38 8.34
N VAL A 193 -5.59 5.34 8.04
CA VAL A 193 -6.04 4.19 7.25
C VAL A 193 -5.99 2.94 8.13
N LEU A 194 -7.13 2.25 8.23
CA LEU A 194 -7.22 0.91 8.82
C LEU A 194 -7.15 -0.10 7.68
N VAL A 195 -6.29 -1.09 7.81
CA VAL A 195 -6.04 -2.10 6.78
C VAL A 195 -6.59 -3.44 7.23
N PHE A 196 -7.30 -4.11 6.34
CA PHE A 196 -7.87 -5.44 6.57
C PHE A 196 -7.50 -6.41 5.45
N PRO A 197 -7.60 -7.72 5.68
CA PRO A 197 -7.49 -8.70 4.61
C PRO A 197 -8.48 -8.41 3.47
N VAL A 198 -8.20 -8.97 2.30
CA VAL A 198 -9.09 -8.86 1.13
C VAL A 198 -10.48 -9.37 1.45
N VAL A 199 -11.48 -8.52 1.23
CA VAL A 199 -12.90 -8.89 1.29
C VAL A 199 -13.62 -8.52 -0.01
N SER A 200 -14.82 -9.03 -0.21
CA SER A 200 -15.60 -8.75 -1.42
C SER A 200 -16.22 -7.34 -1.37
N GLN A 201 -16.53 -6.79 -2.55
CA GLN A 201 -17.24 -5.51 -2.70
C GLN A 201 -18.75 -5.67 -2.45
N SER A 202 -19.11 -6.11 -1.24
CA SER A 202 -20.48 -6.25 -0.79
C SER A 202 -20.63 -5.66 0.60
N GLU A 203 -21.85 -5.46 1.08
CA GLU A 203 -22.11 -4.90 2.40
C GLU A 203 -21.17 -5.49 3.47
N LEU A 204 -20.63 -4.63 4.29
CA LEU A 204 -19.74 -4.95 5.40
C LEU A 204 -20.02 -4.06 6.60
N GLN A 205 -19.68 -4.54 7.78
CA GLN A 205 -19.76 -3.77 9.02
C GLN A 205 -18.35 -3.48 9.51
N LEU A 206 -18.09 -2.22 9.90
CA LEU A 206 -16.86 -1.81 10.57
C LEU A 206 -17.18 -1.49 12.02
N HIS A 207 -16.38 -2.03 12.92
CA HIS A 207 -16.47 -1.86 14.36
C HIS A 207 -15.18 -1.21 14.89
N ILE A 208 -15.33 -0.05 15.55
CA ILE A 208 -14.22 0.68 16.18
C ILE A 208 -14.62 0.97 17.62
N GLU A 209 -13.73 0.73 18.57
CA GLU A 209 -13.92 1.02 19.97
C GLU A 209 -13.02 2.16 20.43
N GLY A 210 -13.39 2.81 21.55
CA GLY A 210 -12.61 3.83 22.19
C GLY A 210 -13.20 4.24 23.53
N ALA A 211 -12.46 5.03 24.29
CA ALA A 211 -12.88 5.51 25.61
C ALA A 211 -12.34 6.91 25.90
N SER A 212 -13.06 7.66 26.72
CA SER A 212 -12.58 8.90 27.33
C SER A 212 -11.61 8.61 28.48
N ASP A 213 -10.68 9.53 28.76
CA ASP A 213 -9.95 9.55 30.02
C ASP A 213 -10.86 9.87 31.22
N ASP A 214 -12.01 10.50 30.95
CA ASP A 214 -13.09 10.60 31.93
C ASP A 214 -13.86 9.28 32.00
N TRP A 215 -13.60 8.48 33.01
CA TRP A 215 -14.21 7.16 33.24
C TRP A 215 -15.73 7.19 33.50
N GLU A 216 -16.32 8.37 33.78
CA GLU A 216 -17.77 8.55 33.96
C GLU A 216 -18.49 8.68 32.59
N THR A 217 -17.73 8.98 31.52
CA THR A 217 -18.26 9.12 30.15
C THR A 217 -18.13 7.80 29.38
N GLU A 218 -19.24 7.07 29.29
CA GLU A 218 -19.30 5.77 28.57
C GLU A 218 -19.48 5.96 27.08
N PHE A 219 -18.74 5.18 26.29
CA PHE A 219 -18.89 5.06 24.84
C PHE A 219 -19.37 3.67 24.46
N GLN A 220 -20.26 3.61 23.49
CA GLN A 220 -20.58 2.37 22.78
C GLN A 220 -19.63 2.23 21.59
N PRO A 221 -19.44 1.02 21.07
CA PRO A 221 -18.69 0.85 19.81
C PRO A 221 -19.28 1.71 18.69
N PHE A 222 -18.41 2.24 17.83
CA PHE A 222 -18.79 2.91 16.60
C PHE A 222 -18.97 1.85 15.51
N GLU A 223 -20.23 1.55 15.19
CA GLU A 223 -20.59 0.47 14.25
C GLU A 223 -21.16 1.05 12.96
N PHE A 224 -20.42 0.90 11.88
CA PHE A 224 -20.81 1.35 10.54
C PHE A 224 -21.30 0.17 9.71
N THR A 225 -22.43 0.33 9.01
CA THR A 225 -22.84 -0.57 7.93
C THR A 225 -22.58 0.13 6.61
N LEU A 226 -21.68 -0.39 5.81
CA LEU A 226 -21.15 0.22 4.60
C LEU A 226 -21.50 -0.61 3.37
N SER A 227 -22.05 0.05 2.37
CA SER A 227 -22.31 -0.50 1.02
C SER A 227 -22.22 0.60 -0.01
N ASN A 228 -21.94 0.24 -1.27
CA ASN A 228 -21.92 1.19 -2.39
C ASN A 228 -23.33 1.40 -2.92
#